data_627625f9930a0c44a65571f773fe0744
#
_entry.id   627625f9930a0c44a65571f773fe0744
#
_cell.length_a   1.000
_cell.length_b   1.000
_cell.length_c   1.000
_cell.angle_alpha   90.00
_cell.angle_beta   90.00
_cell.angle_gamma   90.00
#
_symmetry.space_group_name_H-M   'P 1'
#
loop_
_entity.id
_entity.type
_entity.pdbx_description
1 polymer ?
#
loop_
_entity_poly.entity_id
_entity_poly.type
_entity_poly.pdbx_seq_one_letter_code
_entity_poly.pdbx_strand_id
1 'polypeptide(L)'
;MLYIREDDIQIAFTTMLNKLIYGHRMVLGGYFQALQENTADQGILKLQQLEALMDQNAEQRETLKKLMSQGYIDQVLFTKETNELLSQLSDLEAEMEFTQNTLDGESSKITETQELLHFCQRGSMMSNFNDVLFDKFVEHIRVDNRHQVSFILKCGLTFPERIGD
;
A
#
# COMPACT_ATOMS: atom_id res chain seq x y z
N MET A 1 29.88 -11.37 -11.02
CA MET A 1 29.40 -11.04 -9.66
C MET A 1 29.67 -9.57 -9.39
N LEU A 2 28.62 -8.80 -9.09
CA LEU A 2 28.78 -7.39 -8.74
C LEU A 2 29.18 -7.30 -7.26
N TYR A 3 30.40 -6.90 -6.99
CA TYR A 3 30.86 -6.63 -5.64
C TYR A 3 30.73 -5.13 -5.36
N ILE A 4 29.95 -4.78 -4.34
CA ILE A 4 29.77 -3.41 -3.84
C ILE A 4 30.26 -3.40 -2.41
N ARG A 5 31.06 -2.39 -2.06
CA ARG A 5 31.58 -2.24 -0.70
C ARG A 5 30.47 -1.71 0.21
N GLU A 6 30.41 -2.22 1.42
CA GLU A 6 29.46 -1.76 2.43
C GLU A 6 29.62 -0.26 2.72
N ASP A 7 30.87 0.22 2.81
CA ASP A 7 31.18 1.64 3.02
C ASP A 7 30.54 2.54 1.95
N ASP A 8 30.55 2.10 0.68
CA ASP A 8 29.97 2.86 -0.42
C ASP A 8 28.43 2.98 -0.27
N ILE A 9 27.79 1.93 0.20
CA ILE A 9 26.35 1.94 0.49
C ILE A 9 26.04 2.86 1.68
N GLN A 10 26.85 2.82 2.73
CA GLN A 10 26.67 3.66 3.91
C GLN A 10 26.82 5.15 3.57
N ILE A 11 27.80 5.50 2.75
CA ILE A 11 28.00 6.87 2.25
C ILE A 11 26.83 7.29 1.37
N ALA A 12 26.38 6.44 0.46
CA ALA A 12 25.26 6.71 -0.42
C ALA A 12 23.95 6.93 0.37
N PHE A 13 23.69 6.11 1.38
CA PHE A 13 22.54 6.28 2.27
C PHE A 13 22.58 7.63 3.01
N THR A 14 23.72 7.97 3.61
CA THR A 14 23.91 9.25 4.32
C THR A 14 23.71 10.43 3.38
N THR A 15 24.23 10.34 2.15
CA THR A 15 24.04 11.36 1.11
C THR A 15 22.56 11.51 0.73
N MET A 16 21.87 10.39 0.49
CA MET A 16 20.43 10.39 0.19
C MET A 16 19.63 11.02 1.33
N LEU A 17 19.90 10.63 2.57
CA LEU A 17 19.21 11.15 3.73
C LEU A 17 19.45 12.65 3.92
N ASN A 18 20.66 13.14 3.70
CA ASN A 18 20.97 14.56 3.75
C ASN A 18 20.25 15.37 2.65
N LYS A 19 20.13 14.82 1.44
CA LYS A 19 19.31 15.43 0.38
C LYS A 19 17.84 15.52 0.77
N LEU A 20 17.30 14.48 1.43
CA LEU A 20 15.93 14.50 1.94
C LEU A 20 15.74 15.52 3.05
N ILE A 21 16.68 15.62 3.99
CA ILE A 21 16.64 16.63 5.07
C ILE A 21 16.61 18.03 4.47
N TYR A 22 17.44 18.29 3.47
CA TYR A 22 17.48 19.59 2.80
C TYR A 22 16.20 19.90 2.01
N GLY A 23 15.72 18.93 1.24
CA GLY A 23 14.59 19.10 0.32
C GLY A 23 13.24 18.57 0.82
N HIS A 24 13.08 18.29 2.11
CA HIS A 24 11.90 17.61 2.65
C HIS A 24 10.56 18.27 2.32
N ARG A 25 10.51 19.60 2.28
CA ARG A 25 9.26 20.33 1.97
C ARG A 25 8.76 20.03 0.57
N MET A 26 9.65 20.00 -0.41
CA MET A 26 9.27 19.77 -1.81
C MET A 26 9.00 18.29 -2.08
N VAL A 27 9.87 17.40 -1.62
CA VAL A 27 9.80 15.96 -1.93
C VAL A 27 8.80 15.26 -1.03
N LEU A 28 8.99 15.32 0.28
CA LEU A 28 8.18 14.58 1.24
C LEU A 28 6.84 15.25 1.52
N GLY A 29 6.81 16.58 1.62
CA GLY A 29 5.58 17.32 1.85
C GLY A 29 4.58 17.17 0.72
N GLY A 30 5.04 17.26 -0.53
CA GLY A 30 4.21 17.04 -1.71
C GLY A 30 3.72 15.59 -1.84
N TYR A 31 4.59 14.64 -1.59
CA TYR A 31 4.25 13.21 -1.61
C TYR A 31 3.23 12.85 -0.51
N PHE A 32 3.42 13.33 0.70
CA PHE A 32 2.49 13.13 1.81
C PHE A 32 1.10 13.68 1.51
N GLN A 33 1.03 14.90 0.98
CA GLN A 33 -0.23 15.51 0.57
C GLN A 33 -0.93 14.69 -0.53
N ALA A 34 -0.20 14.28 -1.56
CA ALA A 34 -0.74 13.44 -2.63
C ALA A 34 -1.28 12.10 -2.12
N LEU A 35 -0.60 11.45 -1.16
CA LEU A 35 -1.09 10.23 -0.52
C LEU A 35 -2.41 10.46 0.23
N GLN A 36 -2.51 11.55 0.97
CA GLN A 36 -3.73 11.88 1.72
C GLN A 36 -4.92 12.18 0.80
N GLU A 37 -4.70 12.91 -0.29
CA GLU A 37 -5.76 13.29 -1.23
C GLU A 37 -6.31 12.12 -2.05
N ASN A 38 -5.46 11.17 -2.44
CA ASN A 38 -5.83 10.10 -3.37
C ASN A 38 -6.42 8.86 -2.69
N THR A 39 -6.21 8.66 -1.41
CA THR A 39 -6.38 7.34 -0.79
C THR A 39 -7.67 7.17 -0.02
N ALA A 40 -8.09 8.17 0.75
CA ALA A 40 -9.13 7.96 1.76
C ALA A 40 -10.53 7.85 1.15
N ASP A 41 -10.88 8.70 0.21
CA ASP A 41 -12.28 8.85 -0.21
C ASP A 41 -12.73 7.76 -1.19
N GLN A 42 -11.90 7.39 -2.17
CA GLN A 42 -12.26 6.42 -3.21
C GLN A 42 -12.34 4.99 -2.67
N GLY A 43 -11.41 4.60 -1.82
CA GLY A 43 -11.39 3.27 -1.21
C GLY A 43 -12.56 3.04 -0.25
N ILE A 44 -12.89 4.04 0.57
CA ILE A 44 -14.03 3.99 1.49
C ILE A 44 -15.34 3.90 0.72
N LEU A 45 -15.51 4.71 -0.33
CA LEU A 45 -16.70 4.65 -1.19
C LEU A 45 -16.84 3.27 -1.85
N LYS A 46 -15.73 2.69 -2.32
CA LYS A 46 -15.75 1.35 -2.91
C LYS A 46 -16.15 0.28 -1.90
N LEU A 47 -15.63 0.33 -0.68
CA LEU A 47 -16.04 -0.60 0.40
C LEU A 47 -17.54 -0.49 0.69
N GLN A 48 -18.08 0.72 0.79
CA GLN A 48 -19.50 0.94 1.00
C GLN A 48 -20.35 0.38 -0.15
N GLN A 49 -19.90 0.54 -1.40
CA GLN A 49 -20.59 -0.04 -2.56
C GLN A 49 -20.57 -1.57 -2.53
N LEU A 50 -19.45 -2.17 -2.17
CA LEU A 50 -19.32 -3.63 -2.03
C LEU A 50 -20.21 -4.17 -0.91
N GLU A 51 -20.26 -3.51 0.24
CA GLU A 51 -21.17 -3.86 1.34
C GLU A 51 -22.63 -3.83 0.87
N ALA A 52 -23.06 -2.78 0.19
CA ALA A 52 -24.41 -2.67 -0.35
C ALA A 52 -24.75 -3.80 -1.33
N LEU A 53 -23.80 -4.20 -2.20
CA LEU A 53 -23.99 -5.33 -3.12
C LEU A 53 -24.06 -6.66 -2.38
N MET A 54 -23.30 -6.85 -1.31
CA MET A 54 -23.36 -8.04 -0.47
C MET A 54 -24.71 -8.14 0.28
N ASP A 55 -25.22 -7.04 0.81
CA ASP A 55 -26.54 -6.97 1.42
C ASP A 55 -27.64 -7.30 0.41
N GLN A 56 -27.58 -6.75 -0.80
CA GLN A 56 -28.52 -7.07 -1.87
C GLN A 56 -28.48 -8.56 -2.23
N ASN A 57 -27.28 -9.14 -2.32
CA ASN A 57 -27.11 -10.57 -2.56
C ASN A 57 -27.78 -11.42 -1.47
N ALA A 58 -27.60 -11.03 -0.19
CA ALA A 58 -28.23 -11.70 0.96
C ALA A 58 -29.77 -11.61 0.89
N GLU A 59 -30.33 -10.46 0.54
CA GLU A 59 -31.78 -10.29 0.36
C GLU A 59 -32.32 -11.15 -0.78
N GLN A 60 -31.61 -11.23 -1.91
CA GLN A 60 -32.00 -12.08 -3.04
C GLN A 60 -32.01 -13.56 -2.65
N ARG A 61 -31.02 -14.03 -1.91
CA ARG A 61 -30.98 -15.40 -1.42
C ARG A 61 -32.12 -15.70 -0.46
N GLU A 62 -32.47 -14.77 0.41
CA GLU A 62 -33.59 -14.92 1.32
C GLU A 62 -34.94 -14.95 0.58
N THR A 63 -35.08 -14.14 -0.45
CA THR A 63 -36.26 -14.13 -1.34
C THR A 63 -36.41 -15.48 -2.06
N LEU A 64 -35.32 -16.09 -2.56
CA LEU A 64 -35.34 -17.41 -3.17
C LEU A 64 -35.81 -18.49 -2.19
N LYS A 65 -35.34 -18.43 -0.93
CA LYS A 65 -35.81 -19.37 0.11
C LYS A 65 -37.32 -19.26 0.36
N LYS A 66 -37.83 -18.05 0.42
CA LYS A 66 -39.27 -17.80 0.59
C LYS A 66 -40.07 -18.34 -0.58
N LEU A 67 -39.66 -18.05 -1.82
CA LEU A 67 -40.31 -18.53 -3.03
C LEU A 67 -40.33 -20.06 -3.12
N MET A 68 -39.24 -20.71 -2.73
CA MET A 68 -39.17 -22.17 -2.69
C MET A 68 -40.12 -22.74 -1.61
N SER A 69 -40.12 -22.17 -0.42
CA SER A 69 -40.98 -22.63 0.69
C SER A 69 -42.48 -22.47 0.38
N GLN A 70 -42.83 -21.49 -0.45
CA GLN A 70 -44.20 -21.24 -0.92
C GLN A 70 -44.59 -22.03 -2.16
N GLY A 71 -43.65 -22.77 -2.75
CA GLY A 71 -43.90 -23.61 -3.92
C GLY A 71 -43.92 -22.87 -5.27
N TYR A 72 -43.47 -21.61 -5.32
CA TYR A 72 -43.42 -20.83 -6.57
C TYR A 72 -42.24 -21.20 -7.48
N ILE A 73 -41.19 -21.79 -6.94
CA ILE A 73 -40.04 -22.29 -7.72
C ILE A 73 -39.71 -23.72 -7.29
N ASP A 74 -39.14 -24.49 -8.22
CA ASP A 74 -38.73 -25.86 -7.96
C ASP A 74 -37.29 -25.94 -7.38
N GLN A 75 -36.90 -27.13 -6.91
CA GLN A 75 -35.59 -27.38 -6.33
C GLN A 75 -34.44 -27.10 -7.30
N VAL A 76 -34.61 -27.40 -8.58
CA VAL A 76 -33.55 -27.23 -9.60
C VAL A 76 -33.26 -25.76 -9.83
N LEU A 77 -34.31 -24.96 -10.02
CA LEU A 77 -34.18 -23.52 -10.20
C LEU A 77 -33.63 -22.85 -8.93
N PHE A 78 -34.11 -23.21 -7.75
CA PHE A 78 -33.60 -22.74 -6.47
C PHE A 78 -32.11 -23.00 -6.33
N THR A 79 -31.67 -24.22 -6.59
CA THR A 79 -30.25 -24.59 -6.49
C THR A 79 -29.38 -23.82 -7.48
N LYS A 80 -29.83 -23.69 -8.72
CA LYS A 80 -29.11 -22.93 -9.76
C LYS A 80 -28.93 -21.47 -9.38
N GLU A 81 -30.02 -20.79 -9.06
CA GLU A 81 -30.00 -19.35 -8.72
C GLU A 81 -29.21 -19.08 -7.43
N THR A 82 -29.37 -19.96 -6.43
CA THR A 82 -28.61 -19.87 -5.18
C THR A 82 -27.11 -20.02 -5.42
N ASN A 83 -26.70 -20.98 -6.24
CA ASN A 83 -25.28 -21.19 -6.55
C ASN A 83 -24.67 -20.02 -7.32
N GLU A 84 -25.44 -19.40 -8.24
CA GLU A 84 -24.99 -18.20 -8.94
C GLU A 84 -24.81 -17.02 -7.96
N LEU A 85 -25.72 -16.82 -7.02
CA LEU A 85 -25.62 -15.78 -5.99
C LEU A 85 -24.46 -16.04 -5.03
N LEU A 86 -24.21 -17.29 -4.64
CA LEU A 86 -23.07 -17.64 -3.80
C LEU A 86 -21.73 -17.44 -4.51
N SER A 87 -21.66 -17.69 -5.82
CA SER A 87 -20.49 -17.40 -6.63
C SER A 87 -20.22 -15.89 -6.70
N GLN A 88 -21.28 -15.09 -6.93
CA GLN A 88 -21.17 -13.63 -6.90
C GLN A 88 -20.73 -13.12 -5.53
N LEU A 89 -21.25 -13.69 -4.45
CA LEU A 89 -20.83 -13.34 -3.08
C LEU A 89 -19.35 -13.60 -2.86
N SER A 90 -18.85 -14.74 -3.31
CA SER A 90 -17.42 -15.07 -3.21
C SER A 90 -16.54 -14.06 -3.95
N ASP A 91 -16.95 -13.61 -5.14
CA ASP A 91 -16.24 -12.58 -5.90
C ASP A 91 -16.26 -11.23 -5.18
N LEU A 92 -17.40 -10.85 -4.60
CA LEU A 92 -17.54 -9.61 -3.81
C LEU A 92 -16.67 -9.63 -2.55
N GLU A 93 -16.62 -10.76 -1.85
CA GLU A 93 -15.77 -10.96 -0.67
C GLU A 93 -14.29 -10.84 -1.01
N ALA A 94 -13.85 -11.43 -2.13
CA ALA A 94 -12.48 -11.34 -2.61
C ALA A 94 -12.11 -9.90 -2.99
N GLU A 95 -13.00 -9.19 -3.65
CA GLU A 95 -12.80 -7.78 -4.01
C GLU A 95 -12.77 -6.86 -2.78
N MET A 96 -13.60 -7.14 -1.78
CA MET A 96 -13.60 -6.43 -0.51
C MET A 96 -12.28 -6.60 0.23
N GLU A 97 -11.79 -7.84 0.35
CA GLU A 97 -10.50 -8.14 0.97
C GLU A 97 -9.35 -7.44 0.24
N PHE A 98 -9.32 -7.50 -1.09
CA PHE A 98 -8.31 -6.80 -1.90
C PHE A 98 -8.35 -5.29 -1.67
N THR A 99 -9.53 -4.68 -1.67
CA THR A 99 -9.71 -3.23 -1.44
C THR A 99 -9.27 -2.84 -0.04
N GLN A 100 -9.61 -3.64 0.99
CA GLN A 100 -9.20 -3.39 2.37
C GLN A 100 -7.68 -3.49 2.53
N ASN A 101 -7.05 -4.51 1.95
CA ASN A 101 -5.60 -4.67 1.99
C ASN A 101 -4.87 -3.53 1.27
N THR A 102 -5.42 -3.03 0.17
CA THR A 102 -4.89 -1.87 -0.54
C THR A 102 -4.95 -0.60 0.32
N LEU A 103 -6.09 -0.36 0.99
CA LEU A 103 -6.25 0.77 1.92
C LEU A 103 -5.29 0.68 3.11
N ASP A 104 -5.12 -0.50 3.68
CA ASP A 104 -4.20 -0.73 4.79
C ASP A 104 -2.74 -0.48 4.37
N GLY A 105 -2.34 -0.94 3.17
CA GLY A 105 -1.03 -0.69 2.60
C GLY A 105 -0.76 0.80 2.36
N GLU A 106 -1.72 1.55 1.88
CA GLU A 106 -1.62 2.99 1.66
C GLU A 106 -1.62 3.76 2.99
N SER A 107 -2.40 3.35 3.98
CA SER A 107 -2.37 3.88 5.33
C SER A 107 -0.99 3.70 5.98
N SER A 108 -0.36 2.55 5.77
CA SER A 108 1.01 2.30 6.21
C SER A 108 2.01 3.25 5.55
N LYS A 109 1.89 3.50 4.24
CA LYS A 109 2.73 4.48 3.52
C LYS A 109 2.57 5.90 4.06
N ILE A 110 1.36 6.32 4.40
CA ILE A 110 1.08 7.62 5.01
C ILE A 110 1.82 7.75 6.34
N THR A 111 1.72 6.74 7.21
CA THR A 111 2.39 6.71 8.51
C THR A 111 3.91 6.76 8.37
N GLU A 112 4.48 5.94 7.49
CA GLU A 112 5.91 5.91 7.23
C GLU A 112 6.42 7.23 6.64
N THR A 113 5.66 7.85 5.74
CA THR A 113 5.99 9.16 5.17
C THR A 113 5.96 10.25 6.24
N GLN A 114 4.97 10.22 7.12
CA GLN A 114 4.86 11.18 8.23
C GLN A 114 6.04 11.07 9.20
N GLU A 115 6.46 9.87 9.54
CA GLU A 115 7.62 9.65 10.41
C GLU A 115 8.92 10.16 9.77
N LEU A 116 9.12 9.86 8.49
CA LEU A 116 10.28 10.36 7.74
C LEU A 116 10.26 11.88 7.62
N LEU A 117 9.12 12.47 7.33
CA LEU A 117 8.96 13.93 7.27
C LEU A 117 9.26 14.59 8.62
N HIS A 118 8.76 14.06 9.72
CA HIS A 118 9.07 14.54 11.08
C HIS A 118 10.56 14.48 11.39
N PHE A 119 11.21 13.37 11.02
CA PHE A 119 12.66 13.24 11.17
C PHE A 119 13.40 14.32 10.38
N CYS A 120 13.06 14.53 9.11
CA CYS A 120 13.71 15.51 8.25
C CYS A 120 13.48 16.95 8.71
N GLN A 121 12.33 17.26 9.27
CA GLN A 121 12.01 18.58 9.82
C GLN A 121 12.84 18.92 11.07
N ARG A 122 13.16 17.93 11.88
CA ARG A 122 13.89 18.10 13.15
C ARG A 122 15.38 17.78 13.01
N GLY A 123 15.74 17.03 11.97
CA GLY A 123 17.09 16.54 11.74
C GLY A 123 18.04 17.63 11.26
N SER A 124 19.29 17.52 11.65
CA SER A 124 20.43 18.22 11.07
C SER A 124 21.17 17.31 10.10
N MET A 125 21.97 17.90 9.21
CA MET A 125 22.84 17.14 8.30
C MET A 125 23.69 16.12 9.06
N MET A 126 23.78 14.92 8.51
CA MET A 126 24.50 13.82 9.13
C MET A 126 25.90 13.67 8.54
N SER A 127 26.88 13.47 9.40
CA SER A 127 28.27 13.25 9.00
C SER A 127 28.62 11.77 8.86
N ASN A 128 27.90 10.90 9.57
CA ASN A 128 28.19 9.48 9.66
C ASN A 128 26.94 8.64 9.40
N PHE A 129 27.15 7.43 8.94
CA PHE A 129 26.08 6.44 8.79
C PHE A 129 25.44 6.11 10.16
N ASN A 130 24.13 5.96 10.14
CA ASN A 130 23.35 5.55 11.30
C ASN A 130 22.49 4.35 10.92
N ASP A 131 22.81 3.19 11.46
CA ASP A 131 22.14 1.92 11.20
C ASP A 131 20.69 1.89 11.69
N VAL A 132 20.39 2.55 12.79
CA VAL A 132 19.02 2.65 13.33
C VAL A 132 18.11 3.39 12.36
N LEU A 133 18.59 4.50 11.78
CA LEU A 133 17.84 5.24 10.77
C LEU A 133 17.70 4.48 9.47
N PHE A 134 18.72 3.73 9.08
CA PHE A 134 18.67 2.87 7.91
C PHE A 134 17.57 1.80 8.07
N ASP A 135 17.58 1.07 9.17
CA ASP A 135 16.58 0.04 9.46
C ASP A 135 15.16 0.61 9.62
N LYS A 136 15.05 1.84 10.11
CA LYS A 136 13.76 2.50 10.28
C LYS A 136 13.12 2.90 8.96
N PHE A 137 13.87 3.42 7.99
CA PHE A 137 13.32 4.07 6.81
C PHE A 137 13.50 3.27 5.51
N VAL A 138 14.50 2.40 5.41
CA VAL A 138 14.78 1.61 4.21
C VAL A 138 14.10 0.26 4.27
N GLU A 139 13.33 -0.06 3.24
CA GLU A 139 12.75 -1.40 3.07
C GLU A 139 13.78 -2.37 2.49
N HIS A 140 14.39 -1.99 1.37
CA HIS A 140 15.48 -2.73 0.74
C HIS A 140 16.30 -1.85 -0.21
N ILE A 141 17.45 -2.37 -0.62
CA ILE A 141 18.31 -1.74 -1.60
C ILE A 141 18.27 -2.56 -2.88
N ARG A 142 18.13 -1.88 -4.01
CA ARG A 142 18.28 -2.48 -5.34
C ARG A 142 19.59 -2.02 -5.96
N VAL A 143 20.37 -2.97 -6.41
CA VAL A 143 21.59 -2.67 -7.15
C VAL A 143 21.23 -2.50 -8.64
N ASP A 144 21.31 -1.27 -9.12
CA ASP A 144 20.99 -0.96 -10.52
C ASP A 144 22.15 -1.29 -11.45
N ASN A 145 23.37 -0.94 -11.04
CA ASN A 145 24.63 -1.26 -11.73
C ASN A 145 25.82 -1.08 -10.77
N ARG A 146 27.06 -1.17 -11.29
CA ARG A 146 28.28 -1.06 -10.49
C ARG A 146 28.49 0.30 -9.82
N HIS A 147 27.84 1.33 -10.32
CA HIS A 147 28.01 2.71 -9.87
C HIS A 147 26.73 3.34 -9.36
N GLN A 148 25.68 2.55 -9.22
CA GLN A 148 24.38 3.06 -8.79
C GLN A 148 23.59 2.03 -8.00
N VAL A 149 23.05 2.47 -6.87
CA VAL A 149 22.07 1.75 -6.07
C VAL A 149 20.82 2.59 -5.90
N SER A 150 19.69 1.96 -5.73
CA SER A 150 18.42 2.61 -5.40
C SER A 150 17.96 2.17 -4.02
N PHE A 151 17.69 3.13 -3.16
CA PHE A 151 17.08 2.91 -1.85
C PHE A 151 15.57 2.92 -2.01
N ILE A 152 14.95 1.79 -1.73
CA ILE A 152 13.48 1.68 -1.68
C ILE A 152 13.07 1.89 -0.22
N LEU A 153 12.38 3.00 0.04
CA LEU A 153 11.96 3.36 1.37
C LEU A 153 10.62 2.72 1.74
N LYS A 154 10.41 2.48 3.01
CA LYS A 154 9.14 1.94 3.54
C LYS A 154 7.94 2.82 3.22
N CYS A 155 8.14 4.13 3.05
CA CYS A 155 7.09 5.05 2.61
C CYS A 155 6.69 4.90 1.12
N GLY A 156 7.39 4.07 0.34
CA GLY A 156 7.12 3.82 -1.07
C GLY A 156 7.95 4.63 -2.07
N LEU A 157 8.74 5.60 -1.60
CA LEU A 157 9.65 6.36 -2.46
C LEU A 157 10.92 5.58 -2.77
N THR A 158 11.48 5.81 -3.96
CA THR A 158 12.73 5.22 -4.41
C THR A 158 13.71 6.32 -4.78
N PHE A 159 14.91 6.25 -4.23
CA PHE A 159 15.99 7.21 -4.48
C PHE A 159 17.23 6.54 -5.03
N PRO A 160 17.61 6.82 -6.29
CA PRO A 160 18.87 6.35 -6.84
C PRO A 160 20.03 7.21 -6.32
N GLU A 161 21.13 6.55 -5.94
CA GLU A 161 22.37 7.20 -5.52
C GLU A 161 23.56 6.56 -6.22
N ARG A 162 24.55 7.38 -6.57
CA ARG A 162 25.82 6.89 -7.12
C ARG A 162 26.71 6.33 -6.01
N ILE A 163 27.42 5.27 -6.33
CA ILE A 163 28.40 4.61 -5.47
C ILE A 163 29.71 4.41 -6.20
N GLY A 164 30.82 4.59 -5.48
CA GLY A 164 32.17 4.39 -6.01
C GLY A 164 32.56 5.40 -7.09
N ASP A 165 33.83 5.67 -7.22
CA ASP A 165 34.44 6.38 -8.35
C ASP A 165 34.78 5.42 -9.47
#